data_29594f48797b6af8885ccb010e0a9158
#
_entry.id   29594f48797b6af8885ccb010e0a9158
#
_cell.length_a   1.000
_cell.length_b   1.000
_cell.length_c   1.000
_cell.angle_alpha   90.00
_cell.angle_beta   90.00
_cell.angle_gamma   90.00
#
_symmetry.space_group_name_H-M   'P 1'
#
loop_
_entity.id
_entity.type
_entity.pdbx_description
1 polymer ?
#
loop_
_entity_poly.entity_id
_entity_poly.type
_entity_poly.pdbx_seq_one_letter_code
_entity_poly.pdbx_strand_id
1 'polypeptide(L)' 'MSSMDEVILAINFIEANLTKKMDLDMISGAVHYSKYHLHRVFSDTVGLTIHDYIQRR' A
#
# COMPACT_ATOMS: atom_id res chain seq x y z
N MET A 1 0.08 12.63 11.35
CA MET A 1 -0.86 11.90 10.49
C MET A 1 -1.17 10.56 11.08
N SER A 2 -2.39 10.08 10.88
CA SER A 2 -2.77 8.78 11.39
C SER A 2 -2.34 7.66 10.44
N SER A 3 -2.26 6.44 10.96
CA SER A 3 -1.96 5.27 10.14
C SER A 3 -3.00 5.08 9.03
N MET A 4 -4.24 5.48 9.30
CA MET A 4 -5.31 5.38 8.31
C MET A 4 -5.01 6.24 7.08
N ASP A 5 -4.43 7.43 7.28
CA ASP A 5 -4.07 8.29 6.14
C ASP A 5 -3.05 7.62 5.23
N GLU A 6 -2.06 6.95 5.83
CA GLU A 6 -1.04 6.22 5.08
C GLU A 6 -1.68 5.10 4.25
N VAL A 7 -2.59 4.36 4.88
CA VAL A 7 -3.26 3.24 4.22
C VAL A 7 -4.13 3.74 3.06
N ILE A 8 -4.87 4.84 3.27
CA ILE A 8 -5.71 5.42 2.23
C ILE A 8 -4.86 5.84 1.04
N LEU A 9 -3.72 6.49 1.28
CA LEU A 9 -2.82 6.89 0.20
C LEU A 9 -2.32 5.67 -0.57
N ALA A 10 -1.94 4.62 0.14
CA ALA A 10 -1.47 3.39 -0.51
C ALA A 10 -2.56 2.76 -1.36
N ILE A 11 -3.76 2.65 -0.83
CA ILE A 11 -4.89 2.07 -1.55
C ILE A 11 -5.21 2.90 -2.80
N ASN A 12 -5.23 4.22 -2.68
CA ASN A 12 -5.51 5.09 -3.81
C ASN A 12 -4.46 4.91 -4.91
N PHE A 13 -3.19 4.78 -4.53
CA PHE A 13 -2.13 4.55 -5.51
C PHE A 13 -2.32 3.21 -6.21
N ILE A 14 -2.63 2.17 -5.45
CA ILE A 14 -2.84 0.83 -6.01
C ILE A 14 -4.01 0.85 -6.98
N GLU A 15 -5.14 1.44 -6.59
CA GLU A 15 -6.33 1.48 -7.44
C GLU A 15 -6.09 2.26 -8.73
N ALA A 16 -5.29 3.31 -8.66
CA ALA A 16 -4.99 4.14 -9.83
C ALA A 16 -4.04 3.44 -10.81
N ASN A 17 -3.35 2.38 -10.37
CA ASN A 17 -2.32 1.72 -11.17
C ASN A 17 -2.52 0.22 -11.33
N LEU A 18 -3.77 -0.25 -11.23
CA LEU A 18 -4.06 -1.69 -11.28
C LEU A 18 -3.65 -2.37 -12.58
N THR A 19 -3.59 -1.62 -13.68
CA THR A 19 -3.20 -2.17 -14.98
C THR A 19 -1.69 -2.24 -15.16
N LYS A 20 -0.93 -1.70 -14.20
CA LYS A 20 0.52 -1.67 -14.26
C LYS A 20 1.10 -2.67 -13.28
N LYS A 21 2.29 -3.15 -13.62
CA LYS A 21 3.03 -3.99 -12.69
C LYS A 21 3.50 -3.12 -11.53
N MET A 22 3.10 -3.46 -10.33
CA MET A 22 3.44 -2.72 -9.13
C MET A 22 4.20 -3.59 -8.13
N ASP A 23 5.03 -2.94 -7.33
CA ASP A 23 5.67 -3.61 -6.21
C ASP A 23 5.69 -2.66 -5.01
N LEU A 24 6.18 -3.17 -3.90
CA LEU A 24 6.20 -2.41 -2.65
C LEU A 24 7.10 -1.18 -2.74
N ASP A 25 8.17 -1.27 -3.52
CA ASP A 25 9.07 -0.12 -3.71
C ASP A 25 8.34 1.04 -4.37
N MET A 26 7.56 0.77 -5.39
CA MET A 26 6.80 1.80 -6.09
C MET A 26 5.78 2.46 -5.16
N ILE A 27 5.07 1.64 -4.40
CA ILE A 27 4.03 2.14 -3.50
C ILE A 27 4.65 2.98 -2.38
N SER A 28 5.72 2.49 -1.75
CA SER A 28 6.35 3.22 -0.66
C SER A 28 6.95 4.53 -1.14
N GLY A 29 7.50 4.55 -2.37
CA GLY A 29 8.01 5.78 -2.95
C GLY A 29 6.92 6.81 -3.20
N ALA A 30 5.74 6.35 -3.63
CA ALA A 30 4.62 7.22 -3.92
C ALA A 30 4.04 7.86 -2.65
N VAL A 31 4.03 7.11 -1.55
CA VAL A 31 3.46 7.61 -0.29
C VAL A 31 4.51 8.15 0.67
N HIS A 32 5.79 8.08 0.30
CA HIS A 32 6.91 8.63 1.08
C HIS A 32 7.12 7.97 2.44
N TYR A 33 6.88 6.67 2.52
CA TYR A 33 7.13 5.89 3.73
C TYR A 33 8.07 4.73 3.41
N SER A 34 8.76 4.22 4.44
CA SER A 34 9.63 3.07 4.25
C SER A 34 8.77 1.83 3.95
N LYS A 35 9.36 0.87 3.23
CA LYS A 35 8.66 -0.37 2.90
C LYS A 35 8.20 -1.11 4.16
N TYR A 36 9.07 -1.17 5.15
CA TYR A 36 8.75 -1.87 6.40
C TYR A 36 7.56 -1.22 7.11
N HIS A 37 7.62 0.11 7.25
CA HIS A 37 6.56 0.87 7.92
C HIS A 37 5.23 0.71 7.19
N LEU A 38 5.27 0.88 5.88
CA LEU A 38 4.06 0.77 5.06
C LEU A 38 3.45 -0.62 5.15
N HIS A 39 4.30 -1.65 5.03
CA HIS A 39 3.83 -3.03 5.10
C HIS A 39 3.13 -3.31 6.43
N ARG A 40 3.74 -2.87 7.52
CA ARG A 40 3.20 -3.11 8.86
C ARG A 40 1.87 -2.40 9.08
N VAL A 41 1.82 -1.11 8.72
CA VAL A 41 0.60 -0.32 8.92
C VAL A 41 -0.52 -0.85 8.04
N PHE A 42 -0.22 -1.17 6.80
CA PHE A 42 -1.21 -1.69 5.86
C PHE A 42 -1.78 -3.02 6.36
N SER A 43 -0.92 -3.95 6.76
CA SER A 43 -1.35 -5.26 7.25
C SER A 43 -2.20 -5.14 8.51
N ASP A 44 -1.81 -4.26 9.42
CA ASP A 44 -2.55 -4.06 10.67
C ASP A 44 -3.93 -3.48 10.44
N THR A 45 -4.06 -2.60 9.46
CA THR A 45 -5.31 -1.89 9.20
C THR A 45 -6.24 -2.69 8.28
N VAL A 46 -5.69 -3.25 7.21
CA VAL A 46 -6.48 -3.93 6.18
C VAL A 46 -6.67 -5.42 6.49
N GLY A 47 -5.72 -6.02 7.21
CA GLY A 47 -5.77 -7.44 7.50
C GLY A 47 -5.17 -8.30 6.41
N LEU A 48 -4.60 -7.68 5.38
CA LEU A 48 -3.93 -8.36 4.27
C LEU A 48 -2.60 -7.68 4.02
N THR A 49 -1.63 -8.43 3.48
CA THR A 49 -0.41 -7.79 2.97
C THR A 49 -0.77 -7.00 1.72
N ILE A 50 0.09 -6.05 1.36
CA ILE A 50 -0.10 -5.28 0.13
C ILE A 50 -0.11 -6.21 -1.07
N HIS A 51 0.79 -7.21 -1.08
CA HIS A 51 0.85 -8.19 -2.16
C HIS A 51 -0.48 -8.94 -2.30
N ASP A 52 -1.03 -9.43 -1.19
CA ASP A 52 -2.30 -10.14 -1.20
C ASP A 52 -3.44 -9.23 -1.65
N TYR A 53 -3.42 -7.99 -1.23
CA TYR A 53 -4.44 -7.03 -1.62
C TYR A 53 -4.44 -6.83 -3.14
N ILE A 54 -3.27 -6.64 -3.72
CA ILE A 54 -3.12 -6.46 -5.17
C ILE A 54 -3.59 -7.70 -5.91
N GLN A 55 -3.23 -8.88 -5.40
CA GLN A 55 -3.61 -10.16 -6.03
C GLN A 55 -5.12 -10.35 -6.07
N ARG A 56 -5.83 -9.83 -5.07
CA ARG A 56 -7.28 -9.99 -5.00
C ARG A 56 -8.04 -8.98 -5.84
N ARG A 57 -7.36 -7.95 -6.32
CA ARG A 57 -7.99 -6.94 -7.16
C ARG A 57 -7.95 -7.39 -8.59
#